data_18caee6dd3b06957a142a398c85dd83b
#
_entry.id   18caee6dd3b06957a142a398c85dd83b
#
_cell.length_a   1.000
_cell.length_b   1.000
_cell.length_c   1.000
_cell.angle_alpha   90.00
_cell.angle_beta   90.00
_cell.angle_gamma   90.00
#
_symmetry.space_group_name_H-M   'P 1'
#
loop_
_entity.id
_entity.type
_entity.pdbx_description
1 polymer ?
#
loop_
_entity_poly.entity_id
_entity_poly.type
_entity_poly.pdbx_seq_one_letter_code
_entity_poly.pdbx_strand_id
1 'polypeptide(L)'
;LEKENIFVMDENRAVHQDIRPIKIGLLNLMPLKEDTELQLLRSLSNTPLQVDIVFLAVKNHVSKNTSANHLNRFYENFENVKDQKFDGFIITGAPVEQMPFEEVDYWEELVEIMEWDKDTCYFNDPSLLGSTGSTYYHYGINKVQLDKSFSVSLNIRL
;
A
#
# COMPACT_ATOMS: atom_id res chain seq x y z
N LEU A 1 -5.07 18.04 -1.63
CA LEU A 1 -3.90 17.75 -0.82
C LEU A 1 -3.46 18.98 -0.02
N GLU A 2 -3.34 20.16 -0.62
CA GLU A 2 -2.96 21.41 0.08
C GLU A 2 -3.88 21.74 1.25
N LYS A 3 -5.21 21.54 1.10
CA LYS A 3 -6.19 21.76 2.19
C LYS A 3 -5.96 20.84 3.39
N GLU A 4 -5.29 19.73 3.18
CA GLU A 4 -4.96 18.71 4.18
C GLU A 4 -3.52 18.85 4.71
N ASN A 5 -2.85 19.97 4.41
CA ASN A 5 -1.43 20.20 4.75
C ASN A 5 -0.48 19.11 4.24
N ILE A 6 -0.81 18.51 3.09
CA ILE A 6 0.06 17.57 2.42
C ILE A 6 0.88 18.33 1.38
N PHE A 7 2.21 18.27 1.53
CA PHE A 7 3.10 18.90 0.56
C PHE A 7 2.95 18.25 -0.81
N VAL A 8 2.74 19.09 -1.81
CA VAL A 8 2.68 18.69 -3.21
C VAL A 8 3.75 19.49 -3.95
N MET A 9 4.63 18.79 -4.64
CA MET A 9 5.63 19.43 -5.47
C MET A 9 4.93 20.05 -6.68
N ASP A 10 5.17 21.33 -6.93
CA ASP A 10 4.66 21.97 -8.13
C ASP A 10 5.43 21.52 -9.39
N GLU A 11 4.80 21.69 -10.55
CA GLU A 11 5.34 21.23 -11.83
C GLU A 11 6.68 21.90 -12.17
N ASN A 12 6.84 23.19 -11.86
CA ASN A 12 8.08 23.91 -12.10
C ASN A 12 9.25 23.33 -11.32
N ARG A 13 9.02 22.97 -10.05
CA ARG A 13 10.04 22.37 -9.21
C ARG A 13 10.33 20.92 -9.62
N ALA A 14 9.33 20.17 -10.02
CA ALA A 14 9.48 18.80 -10.49
C ALA A 14 10.35 18.71 -11.74
N VAL A 15 10.13 19.61 -12.72
CA VAL A 15 10.90 19.66 -13.98
C VAL A 15 12.38 20.03 -13.76
N HIS A 16 12.70 20.77 -12.68
CA HIS A 16 14.07 21.18 -12.38
C HIS A 16 14.83 20.21 -11.47
N GLN A 17 14.25 19.07 -11.12
CA GLN A 17 14.98 18.03 -10.40
C GLN A 17 15.75 17.14 -11.37
N ASP A 18 17.08 17.03 -11.17
CA ASP A 18 17.95 16.15 -11.96
C ASP A 18 17.79 14.65 -11.63
N ILE A 19 16.91 14.34 -10.65
CA ILE A 19 16.65 12.98 -10.19
C ILE A 19 15.24 12.58 -10.60
N ARG A 20 15.10 11.38 -11.19
CA ARG A 20 13.78 10.86 -11.52
C ARG A 20 12.89 10.73 -10.28
N PRO A 21 11.57 10.83 -10.41
CA PRO A 21 10.65 10.57 -9.30
C PRO A 21 10.86 9.17 -8.70
N ILE A 22 10.73 9.07 -7.38
CA ILE A 22 10.64 7.80 -6.68
C ILE A 22 9.23 7.26 -6.91
N LYS A 23 9.12 6.10 -7.54
CA LYS A 23 7.82 5.49 -7.85
C LYS A 23 7.43 4.47 -6.79
N ILE A 24 6.30 4.72 -6.11
CA ILE A 24 5.80 3.87 -5.03
C ILE A 24 4.44 3.29 -5.42
N GLY A 25 4.33 1.95 -5.43
CA GLY A 25 3.06 1.25 -5.51
C GLY A 25 2.43 1.14 -4.13
N LEU A 26 1.11 1.36 -4.05
CA LEU A 26 0.38 1.29 -2.79
C LEU A 26 -0.90 0.47 -2.94
N LEU A 27 -0.86 -0.80 -2.52
CA LEU A 27 -2.03 -1.66 -2.48
C LEU A 27 -2.84 -1.39 -1.21
N ASN A 28 -3.98 -0.74 -1.37
CA ASN A 28 -4.83 -0.32 -0.26
C ASN A 28 -5.97 -1.33 -0.03
N LEU A 29 -5.82 -2.17 0.99
CA LEU A 29 -6.80 -3.18 1.40
C LEU A 29 -7.71 -2.68 2.55
N MET A 30 -7.49 -1.45 3.03
CA MET A 30 -8.28 -0.89 4.12
C MET A 30 -9.71 -0.56 3.70
N PRO A 31 -10.70 -0.71 4.60
CA PRO A 31 -12.10 -0.42 4.30
C PRO A 31 -12.38 1.08 4.10
N LEU A 32 -11.66 1.95 4.82
CA LEU A 32 -11.72 3.41 4.68
C LEU A 32 -10.51 3.87 3.86
N LYS A 33 -10.60 3.71 2.53
CA LYS A 33 -9.49 3.96 1.63
C LYS A 33 -9.01 5.41 1.65
N GLU A 34 -9.92 6.36 1.60
CA GLU A 34 -9.61 7.79 1.54
C GLU A 34 -8.86 8.28 2.80
N ASP A 35 -9.24 7.80 4.00
CA ASP A 35 -8.52 8.15 5.23
C ASP A 35 -7.11 7.56 5.25
N THR A 36 -6.97 6.32 4.78
CA THR A 36 -5.67 5.63 4.68
C THR A 36 -4.76 6.31 3.67
N GLU A 37 -5.32 6.72 2.50
CA GLU A 37 -4.60 7.49 1.49
C GLU A 37 -4.01 8.77 2.08
N LEU A 38 -4.83 9.55 2.80
CA LEU A 38 -4.38 10.81 3.41
C LEU A 38 -3.27 10.59 4.43
N GLN A 39 -3.37 9.54 5.26
CA GLN A 39 -2.34 9.20 6.25
C GLN A 39 -1.01 8.84 5.58
N LEU A 40 -1.06 7.98 4.56
CA LEU A 40 0.13 7.54 3.83
C LEU A 40 0.73 8.67 3.00
N LEU A 41 -0.10 9.46 2.33
CA LEU A 41 0.35 10.63 1.58
C LEU A 41 1.05 11.65 2.48
N ARG A 42 0.53 11.92 3.69
CA ARG A 42 1.22 12.80 4.66
C ARG A 42 2.60 12.28 5.05
N SER A 43 2.73 10.97 5.22
CA SER A 43 4.01 10.35 5.58
C SER A 43 5.00 10.37 4.41
N LEU A 44 4.54 10.02 3.21
CA LEU A 44 5.38 9.91 2.01
C LEU A 44 5.73 11.29 1.41
N SER A 45 4.90 12.31 1.61
CA SER A 45 5.17 13.66 1.08
C SER A 45 6.20 14.44 1.91
N ASN A 46 6.56 13.97 3.09
CA ASN A 46 7.53 14.64 3.96
C ASN A 46 8.98 14.39 3.51
N THR A 47 9.26 14.66 2.26
CA THR A 47 10.57 14.50 1.62
C THR A 47 10.81 15.62 0.60
N PRO A 48 12.07 16.04 0.40
CA PRO A 48 12.42 16.99 -0.66
C PRO A 48 12.42 16.37 -2.06
N LEU A 49 12.31 15.04 -2.15
CA LEU A 49 12.31 14.31 -3.42
C LEU A 49 10.91 14.24 -4.01
N GLN A 50 10.84 14.19 -5.33
CA GLN A 50 9.59 13.91 -6.02
C GLN A 50 9.19 12.45 -5.80
N VAL A 51 7.96 12.23 -5.31
CA VAL A 51 7.38 10.90 -5.12
C VAL A 51 6.16 10.77 -6.02
N ASP A 52 6.15 9.73 -6.84
CA ASP A 52 5.03 9.34 -7.70
C ASP A 52 4.35 8.12 -7.07
N ILE A 53 3.09 8.27 -6.66
CA ILE A 53 2.35 7.22 -5.95
C ILE A 53 1.25 6.68 -6.84
N VAL A 54 1.29 5.37 -7.06
CA VAL A 54 0.28 4.61 -7.80
C VAL A 54 -0.54 3.79 -6.82
N PHE A 55 -1.81 4.17 -6.65
CA PHE A 55 -2.74 3.41 -5.83
C PHE A 55 -3.28 2.20 -6.57
N LEU A 56 -3.29 1.06 -5.89
CA LEU A 56 -3.82 -0.20 -6.40
C LEU A 56 -4.97 -0.71 -5.54
N ALA A 57 -5.95 -1.30 -6.22
CA ALA A 57 -7.03 -2.03 -5.59
C ALA A 57 -7.13 -3.44 -6.18
N VAL A 58 -7.52 -4.41 -5.35
CA VAL A 58 -7.81 -5.77 -5.79
C VAL A 58 -9.10 -5.80 -6.61
N LYS A 59 -9.14 -6.62 -7.66
CA LYS A 59 -10.28 -6.70 -8.60
C LYS A 59 -11.52 -7.30 -7.98
N ASN A 60 -11.33 -8.37 -7.22
CA ASN A 60 -12.44 -9.22 -6.77
C ASN A 60 -13.10 -8.73 -5.48
N HIS A 61 -12.68 -7.58 -4.96
CA HIS A 61 -13.24 -7.03 -3.73
C HIS A 61 -13.98 -5.72 -3.97
N VAL A 62 -15.30 -5.75 -3.73
CA VAL A 62 -16.13 -4.55 -3.82
C VAL A 62 -15.99 -3.73 -2.53
N SER A 63 -15.33 -2.59 -2.64
CA SER A 63 -15.25 -1.66 -1.51
C SER A 63 -16.63 -1.12 -1.13
N LYS A 64 -17.05 -1.35 0.12
CA LYS A 64 -18.37 -0.90 0.60
C LYS A 64 -18.38 0.58 1.00
N ASN A 65 -17.23 1.13 1.37
CA ASN A 65 -17.10 2.46 1.99
C ASN A 65 -16.45 3.50 1.07
N THR A 66 -16.04 3.12 -0.14
CA THR A 66 -15.41 4.04 -1.10
C THR A 66 -16.24 4.09 -2.37
N SER A 67 -16.47 5.29 -2.90
CA SER A 67 -17.27 5.45 -4.10
C SER A 67 -16.57 4.84 -5.32
N ALA A 68 -17.36 4.25 -6.24
CA ALA A 68 -16.85 3.71 -7.49
C ALA A 68 -16.13 4.79 -8.33
N ASN A 69 -16.62 6.03 -8.29
CA ASN A 69 -15.99 7.16 -8.98
C ASN A 69 -14.58 7.46 -8.45
N HIS A 70 -14.37 7.37 -7.14
CA HIS A 70 -13.07 7.57 -6.52
C HIS A 70 -12.10 6.46 -6.94
N LEU A 71 -12.55 5.20 -6.87
CA LEU A 71 -11.75 4.06 -7.29
C LEU A 71 -11.34 4.16 -8.76
N ASN A 72 -12.30 4.39 -9.66
CA ASN A 72 -12.04 4.48 -11.09
C ASN A 72 -11.11 5.65 -11.48
N ARG A 73 -11.05 6.69 -10.65
CA ARG A 73 -10.23 7.88 -10.92
C ARG A 73 -8.82 7.78 -10.39
N PHE A 74 -8.61 7.11 -9.27
CA PHE A 74 -7.36 7.16 -8.51
C PHE A 74 -6.68 5.80 -8.35
N TYR A 75 -7.39 4.71 -8.63
CA TYR A 75 -6.88 3.36 -8.44
C TYR A 75 -6.65 2.65 -9.76
N GLU A 76 -5.54 1.96 -9.83
CA GLU A 76 -5.21 1.05 -10.93
C GLU A 76 -5.43 -0.41 -10.51
N ASN A 77 -5.65 -1.26 -11.51
CA ASN A 77 -5.63 -2.70 -11.31
C ASN A 77 -4.20 -3.22 -11.44
N PHE A 78 -3.87 -4.28 -10.74
CA PHE A 78 -2.55 -4.91 -10.79
C PHE A 78 -2.10 -5.22 -12.23
N GLU A 79 -2.99 -5.73 -13.06
CA GLU A 79 -2.72 -6.04 -14.46
C GLU A 79 -2.17 -4.85 -15.29
N ASN A 80 -2.58 -3.63 -14.95
CA ASN A 80 -2.14 -2.42 -15.66
C ASN A 80 -0.73 -1.98 -15.25
N VAL A 81 -0.25 -2.46 -14.11
CA VAL A 81 1.01 -2.01 -13.52
C VAL A 81 2.08 -3.07 -13.42
N LYS A 82 1.76 -4.35 -13.64
CA LYS A 82 2.70 -5.47 -13.50
C LYS A 82 3.96 -5.38 -14.36
N ASP A 83 3.90 -4.69 -15.50
CA ASP A 83 5.04 -4.46 -16.39
C ASP A 83 5.85 -3.20 -16.00
N GLN A 84 5.41 -2.46 -14.99
CA GLN A 84 6.09 -1.27 -14.50
C GLN A 84 7.07 -1.64 -13.38
N LYS A 85 8.11 -0.83 -13.24
CA LYS A 85 9.06 -0.96 -12.13
C LYS A 85 8.74 0.07 -11.06
N PHE A 86 8.81 -0.37 -9.82
CA PHE A 86 8.62 0.46 -8.64
C PHE A 86 9.91 0.50 -7.81
N ASP A 87 10.15 1.62 -7.16
CA ASP A 87 11.24 1.75 -6.19
C ASP A 87 10.85 1.17 -4.84
N GLY A 88 9.57 1.21 -4.50
CA GLY A 88 9.01 0.59 -3.32
C GLY A 88 7.56 0.20 -3.50
N PHE A 89 7.10 -0.77 -2.73
CA PHE A 89 5.72 -1.22 -2.75
C PHE A 89 5.19 -1.35 -1.31
N ILE A 90 3.99 -0.83 -1.07
CA ILE A 90 3.36 -0.84 0.24
C ILE A 90 2.05 -1.60 0.14
N ILE A 91 1.89 -2.63 0.95
CA ILE A 91 0.62 -3.33 1.13
C ILE A 91 0.06 -2.96 2.49
N THR A 92 -1.14 -2.36 2.52
CA THR A 92 -1.79 -2.01 3.78
C THR A 92 -2.35 -3.24 4.49
N GLY A 93 -2.65 -3.12 5.78
CA GLY A 93 -3.44 -4.12 6.48
C GLY A 93 -4.84 -4.29 5.88
N ALA A 94 -5.50 -5.37 6.23
CA ALA A 94 -6.89 -5.64 5.92
C ALA A 94 -7.61 -6.14 7.17
N PRO A 95 -8.90 -5.84 7.36
CA PRO A 95 -9.68 -6.25 8.53
C PRO A 95 -10.14 -7.72 8.41
N VAL A 96 -9.19 -8.63 8.32
CA VAL A 96 -9.41 -10.08 8.14
C VAL A 96 -8.88 -10.90 9.32
N GLU A 97 -8.82 -10.30 10.50
CA GLU A 97 -8.22 -10.91 11.70
C GLU A 97 -8.87 -12.23 12.11
N GLN A 98 -10.20 -12.33 11.91
CA GLN A 98 -11.00 -13.49 12.35
C GLN A 98 -11.24 -14.54 11.26
N MET A 99 -10.79 -14.27 10.03
CA MET A 99 -11.02 -15.13 8.87
C MET A 99 -9.72 -15.83 8.48
N PRO A 100 -9.70 -17.14 8.16
CA PRO A 100 -8.55 -17.77 7.52
C PRO A 100 -8.15 -17.02 6.26
N PHE A 101 -6.85 -16.94 5.95
CA PHE A 101 -6.39 -16.19 4.80
C PHE A 101 -6.91 -16.75 3.48
N GLU A 102 -7.01 -18.08 3.40
CA GLU A 102 -7.48 -18.81 2.22
C GLU A 102 -8.96 -18.58 1.90
N GLU A 103 -9.73 -18.12 2.88
CA GLU A 103 -11.15 -17.78 2.70
C GLU A 103 -11.37 -16.33 2.25
N VAL A 104 -10.29 -15.53 2.16
CA VAL A 104 -10.36 -14.14 1.69
C VAL A 104 -10.50 -14.14 0.17
N ASP A 105 -11.56 -13.49 -0.33
CA ASP A 105 -11.95 -13.46 -1.75
C ASP A 105 -10.87 -12.93 -2.72
N TYR A 106 -9.92 -12.14 -2.23
CA TYR A 106 -8.78 -11.62 -3.00
C TYR A 106 -7.43 -12.27 -2.64
N TRP A 107 -7.43 -13.39 -1.91
CA TRP A 107 -6.18 -14.01 -1.43
C TRP A 107 -5.26 -14.45 -2.56
N GLU A 108 -5.79 -15.06 -3.60
CA GLU A 108 -5.01 -15.51 -4.77
C GLU A 108 -4.33 -14.34 -5.48
N GLU A 109 -5.06 -13.24 -5.72
CA GLU A 109 -4.52 -12.02 -6.32
C GLU A 109 -3.46 -11.38 -5.41
N LEU A 110 -3.67 -11.38 -4.10
CA LEU A 110 -2.69 -10.87 -3.13
C LEU A 110 -1.40 -11.69 -3.15
N VAL A 111 -1.48 -13.01 -3.24
CA VAL A 111 -0.31 -13.90 -3.37
C VAL A 111 0.45 -13.60 -4.66
N GLU A 112 -0.25 -13.44 -5.79
CA GLU A 112 0.37 -13.07 -7.07
C GLU A 112 1.14 -11.74 -6.96
N ILE A 113 0.53 -10.74 -6.34
CA ILE A 113 1.17 -9.42 -6.12
C ILE A 113 2.39 -9.55 -5.21
N MET A 114 2.32 -10.33 -4.13
CA MET A 114 3.45 -10.55 -3.22
C MET A 114 4.63 -11.27 -3.88
N GLU A 115 4.37 -12.22 -4.77
CA GLU A 115 5.43 -12.88 -5.54
C GLU A 115 6.04 -11.95 -6.58
N TRP A 116 5.21 -11.18 -7.29
CA TRP A 116 5.66 -10.19 -8.25
C TRP A 116 6.52 -9.10 -7.60
N ASP A 117 6.15 -8.63 -6.41
CA ASP A 117 6.87 -7.58 -5.68
C ASP A 117 8.31 -8.01 -5.36
N LYS A 118 8.56 -9.26 -5.01
CA LYS A 118 9.91 -9.79 -4.73
C LYS A 118 10.90 -9.58 -5.87
N ASP A 119 10.41 -9.72 -7.10
CA ASP A 119 11.27 -9.67 -8.29
C ASP A 119 11.34 -8.26 -8.90
N THR A 120 10.42 -7.38 -8.55
CA THR A 120 10.19 -6.12 -9.25
C THR A 120 10.63 -4.89 -8.45
N CYS A 121 10.56 -4.93 -7.13
CA CYS A 121 10.89 -3.80 -6.29
C CYS A 121 12.32 -3.83 -5.75
N TYR A 122 12.98 -2.66 -5.77
CA TYR A 122 14.33 -2.50 -5.21
C TYR A 122 14.35 -2.63 -3.69
N PHE A 123 13.28 -2.24 -3.02
CA PHE A 123 13.12 -2.30 -1.58
C PHE A 123 12.10 -3.38 -1.23
N ASN A 124 12.62 -4.58 -1.05
CA ASN A 124 11.85 -5.75 -0.66
C ASN A 124 12.09 -6.02 0.83
N ASP A 125 11.64 -5.14 1.70
CA ASP A 125 11.61 -5.44 3.12
C ASP A 125 10.21 -5.92 3.51
N PRO A 126 10.02 -7.25 3.71
CA PRO A 126 8.73 -7.79 4.13
C PRO A 126 8.30 -7.27 5.51
N SER A 127 9.17 -6.64 6.27
CA SER A 127 8.84 -5.98 7.53
C SER A 127 8.10 -4.66 7.33
N LEU A 128 8.26 -4.01 6.17
CA LEU A 128 7.48 -2.84 5.75
C LEU A 128 6.10 -3.21 5.20
N LEU A 129 5.92 -4.47 4.81
CA LEU A 129 4.64 -5.03 4.40
C LEU A 129 3.77 -5.29 5.64
N GLY A 130 3.34 -4.29 6.35
CA GLY A 130 2.57 -4.37 7.60
C GLY A 130 1.33 -5.27 7.58
N SER A 131 1.23 -6.21 6.65
CA SER A 131 0.15 -7.17 6.58
C SER A 131 0.56 -8.51 7.20
N THR A 132 -0.26 -8.99 8.12
CA THR A 132 -0.15 -10.33 8.68
C THR A 132 -0.22 -11.42 7.59
N GLY A 133 -0.82 -11.10 6.44
CA GLY A 133 -0.88 -11.99 5.27
C GLY A 133 0.48 -12.28 4.65
N SER A 134 1.35 -11.29 4.53
CA SER A 134 2.71 -11.49 4.02
C SER A 134 3.54 -12.37 4.98
N THR A 135 3.41 -12.13 6.29
CA THR A 135 4.07 -12.94 7.31
C THR A 135 3.60 -14.39 7.29
N TYR A 136 2.31 -14.61 7.07
CA TYR A 136 1.75 -15.96 6.91
C TYR A 136 2.28 -16.63 5.64
N TYR A 137 2.20 -15.95 4.50
CA TYR A 137 2.57 -16.52 3.22
C TYR A 137 4.06 -16.87 3.11
N HIS A 138 4.94 -15.93 3.51
CA HIS A 138 6.39 -16.11 3.35
C HIS A 138 7.05 -16.92 4.47
N TYR A 139 6.51 -16.86 5.66
CA TYR A 139 7.14 -17.48 6.85
C TYR A 139 6.29 -18.56 7.52
N GLY A 140 5.08 -18.81 7.04
CA GLY A 140 4.16 -19.79 7.62
C GLY A 140 3.69 -19.44 9.02
N ILE A 141 3.77 -18.16 9.42
CA ILE A 141 3.37 -17.71 10.77
C ILE A 141 1.88 -17.43 10.77
N ASN A 142 1.11 -18.30 11.40
CA ASN A 142 -0.34 -18.17 11.54
C ASN A 142 -0.75 -17.05 12.51
N LYS A 143 -1.94 -16.51 12.28
CA LYS A 143 -2.60 -15.64 13.26
C LYS A 143 -2.88 -16.41 14.54
N VAL A 144 -2.66 -15.75 15.67
CA VAL A 144 -3.05 -16.26 16.98
C VAL A 144 -4.03 -15.27 17.58
N GLN A 145 -5.22 -15.76 17.95
CA GLN A 145 -6.19 -14.94 18.64
C GLN A 145 -5.71 -14.70 20.07
N LEU A 146 -5.61 -13.45 20.45
CA LEU A 146 -5.22 -13.04 21.80
C LEU A 146 -6.46 -12.73 22.62
N ASP A 147 -6.45 -13.11 23.90
CA ASP A 147 -7.54 -12.81 24.83
C ASP A 147 -7.69 -11.30 25.12
N LYS A 148 -6.66 -10.52 24.82
CA LYS A 148 -6.64 -9.06 24.95
C LYS A 148 -5.94 -8.45 23.73
N SER A 149 -6.44 -7.29 23.29
CA SER A 149 -5.75 -6.51 22.28
C SER A 149 -4.47 -5.90 22.83
N PHE A 150 -3.37 -6.04 22.09
CA PHE A 150 -2.10 -5.36 22.35
C PHE A 150 -1.90 -4.26 21.32
N SER A 151 -1.57 -3.07 21.78
CA SER A 151 -1.13 -1.97 20.94
C SER A 151 0.39 -1.84 21.06
N VAL A 152 1.08 -1.99 19.95
CA VAL A 152 2.54 -1.77 19.88
C VAL A 152 2.79 -0.47 19.12
N SER A 153 3.37 0.51 19.79
CA SER A 153 3.83 1.73 19.14
C SER A 153 5.30 1.57 18.76
N LEU A 154 5.59 1.51 17.47
CA LEU A 154 6.95 1.51 16.96
C LEU A 154 7.42 2.95 16.80
N ASN A 155 8.36 3.38 17.63
CA ASN A 155 9.07 4.64 17.43
C ASN A 155 10.26 4.38 16.51
N ILE A 156 10.10 4.64 15.22
CA ILE A 156 11.19 4.65 14.26
C ILE A 156 11.87 6.02 14.40
N ARG A 157 13.05 6.06 14.97
CA ARG A 157 13.96 7.21 14.84
C ARG A 157 14.76 7.01 13.55
N LEU A 158 14.46 7.84 12.57
CA LEU A 158 15.28 8.05 11.38
C LEU A 158 16.52 8.84 11.75
#